data_8de6787fc789ed563e328486e47c1744
#
_entry.id   8de6787fc789ed563e328486e47c1744
#
_cell.length_a   1.000
_cell.length_b   1.000
_cell.length_c   1.000
_cell.angle_alpha   90.00
_cell.angle_beta   90.00
_cell.angle_gamma   90.00
#
_symmetry.space_group_name_H-M   'P 1'
#
loop_
_entity.id
_entity.type
_entity.pdbx_description
1 polymer ?
#
loop_
_entity_poly.entity_id
_entity_poly.type
_entity_poly.pdbx_seq_one_letter_code
_entity_poly.pdbx_strand_id
1 'polypeptide(L)'
;FFIMRGANSHLDFDLDLAKDESEKNPVYYLQYANARISNLLKRYDKDIVGDPSINLSLLKEKDEISLAKLLSEFPNKMDEVSKALEPRKLGTYLEDVASAYHKFYGNHKVIDPQNIELSFARKKLCEATKIILKNGLSILGITAPDKM
;
A
#
# COMPACT_ATOMS: atom_id res chain seq x y z
N PHE A 1 1.74 16.73 -1.41
CA PHE A 1 2.44 15.75 -2.22
C PHE A 1 3.15 16.40 -3.41
N PHE A 2 2.44 17.08 -4.29
CA PHE A 2 3.00 17.68 -5.53
C PHE A 2 4.09 18.72 -5.30
N ILE A 3 4.10 19.41 -4.17
CA ILE A 3 5.09 20.43 -3.80
C ILE A 3 6.31 19.84 -3.06
N MET A 4 6.32 18.55 -2.76
CA MET A 4 7.42 17.89 -2.04
C MET A 4 8.57 17.55 -2.99
N ARG A 5 9.14 18.54 -3.68
CA ARG A 5 10.33 18.36 -4.53
C ARG A 5 11.60 18.73 -3.79
N GLY A 6 12.76 18.25 -4.29
CA GLY A 6 14.05 18.64 -3.72
C GLY A 6 14.27 20.16 -3.86
N ALA A 7 15.00 20.75 -2.89
CA ALA A 7 15.21 22.19 -2.78
C ALA A 7 15.75 22.89 -4.05
N ASN A 8 16.35 22.12 -4.96
CA ASN A 8 16.99 22.64 -6.20
C ASN A 8 16.24 22.25 -7.48
N SER A 9 15.00 21.72 -7.39
CA SER A 9 14.23 21.35 -8.58
C SER A 9 13.21 22.42 -8.92
N HIS A 10 13.15 22.86 -10.20
CA HIS A 10 12.06 23.68 -10.71
C HIS A 10 10.73 22.95 -10.53
N LEU A 11 9.72 23.64 -10.02
CA LEU A 11 8.37 23.14 -9.85
C LEU A 11 7.48 23.77 -10.93
N ASP A 12 7.19 23.01 -11.98
CA ASP A 12 6.02 23.26 -12.81
C ASP A 12 4.83 22.55 -12.16
N PHE A 13 3.95 23.30 -11.52
CA PHE A 13 2.78 22.74 -10.87
C PHE A 13 1.68 22.47 -11.90
N ASP A 14 1.47 21.19 -12.22
CA ASP A 14 0.41 20.76 -13.11
C ASP A 14 -0.90 20.61 -12.34
N LEU A 15 -1.80 21.58 -12.52
CA LEU A 15 -3.10 21.61 -11.87
C LEU A 15 -4.05 20.52 -12.41
N ASP A 16 -3.93 20.17 -13.69
CA ASP A 16 -4.77 19.14 -14.31
C ASP A 16 -4.38 17.78 -13.78
N LEU A 17 -3.09 17.49 -13.66
CA LEU A 17 -2.60 16.26 -13.00
C LEU A 17 -3.02 16.21 -11.52
N ALA A 18 -3.00 17.33 -10.81
CA ALA A 18 -3.39 17.37 -9.41
C ALA A 18 -4.88 17.07 -9.18
N LYS A 19 -5.72 17.34 -10.19
CA LYS A 19 -7.17 17.06 -10.19
C LYS A 19 -7.54 15.74 -10.87
N ASP A 20 -6.58 15.08 -11.49
CA ASP A 20 -6.83 13.83 -12.22
C ASP A 20 -7.21 12.71 -11.24
N GLU A 21 -8.35 12.08 -11.46
CA GLU A 21 -8.86 10.92 -10.72
C GLU A 21 -8.44 9.60 -11.40
N SER A 22 -7.18 9.50 -11.80
CA SER A 22 -6.60 8.32 -12.42
C SER A 22 -5.26 7.93 -11.80
N GLU A 23 -4.72 6.79 -12.22
CA GLU A 23 -3.41 6.30 -11.78
C GLU A 23 -2.23 7.23 -12.13
N LYS A 24 -2.45 8.25 -12.98
CA LYS A 24 -1.44 9.28 -13.29
C LYS A 24 -1.21 10.22 -12.11
N ASN A 25 -2.23 10.42 -11.29
CA ASN A 25 -2.14 11.21 -10.07
C ASN A 25 -1.60 10.32 -8.94
N PRO A 26 -0.38 10.54 -8.44
CA PRO A 26 0.22 9.68 -7.42
C PRO A 26 -0.55 9.67 -6.10
N VAL A 27 -1.22 10.77 -5.73
CA VAL A 27 -2.06 10.80 -4.52
C VAL A 27 -3.28 9.91 -4.70
N TYR A 28 -3.97 10.06 -5.83
CA TYR A 28 -5.13 9.23 -6.16
C TYR A 28 -4.75 7.74 -6.21
N TYR A 29 -3.60 7.41 -6.81
CA TYR A 29 -3.08 6.04 -6.90
C TYR A 29 -2.88 5.40 -5.51
N LEU A 30 -2.30 6.14 -4.56
CA LEU A 30 -2.10 5.66 -3.18
C LEU A 30 -3.42 5.50 -2.44
N GLN A 31 -4.33 6.47 -2.57
CA GLN A 31 -5.67 6.42 -1.96
C GLN A 31 -6.49 5.26 -2.54
N TYR A 32 -6.42 5.04 -3.86
CA TYR A 32 -7.08 3.93 -4.53
C TYR A 32 -6.56 2.57 -4.03
N ALA A 33 -5.25 2.41 -3.82
CA ALA A 33 -4.69 1.20 -3.22
C ALA A 33 -5.29 0.93 -1.84
N ASN A 34 -5.38 1.95 -0.96
CA ASN A 34 -6.00 1.82 0.35
C ASN A 34 -7.49 1.44 0.28
N ALA A 35 -8.26 2.09 -0.58
CA ALA A 35 -9.69 1.81 -0.77
C ALA A 35 -9.92 0.39 -1.32
N ARG A 36 -9.08 -0.05 -2.25
CA ARG A 36 -9.13 -1.41 -2.82
C ARG A 36 -8.86 -2.47 -1.77
N ILE A 37 -7.85 -2.28 -0.91
CA ILE A 37 -7.58 -3.19 0.22
C ILE A 37 -8.79 -3.21 1.17
N SER A 38 -9.36 -2.06 1.50
CA SER A 38 -10.52 -1.96 2.40
C SER A 38 -11.71 -2.75 1.88
N ASN A 39 -11.99 -2.68 0.58
CA ASN A 39 -13.05 -3.44 -0.06
C ASN A 39 -12.75 -4.95 -0.08
N LEU A 40 -11.48 -5.33 -0.31
CA LEU A 40 -11.05 -6.73 -0.26
C LEU A 40 -11.26 -7.33 1.12
N LEU A 41 -10.84 -6.63 2.18
CA LEU A 41 -10.98 -7.10 3.55
C LEU A 41 -12.44 -7.28 3.96
N LYS A 42 -13.32 -6.34 3.57
CA LYS A 42 -14.77 -6.48 3.79
C LYS A 42 -15.39 -7.68 3.08
N ARG A 43 -14.87 -8.02 1.88
CA ARG A 43 -15.30 -9.23 1.16
C ARG A 43 -14.78 -10.48 1.84
N TYR A 44 -13.52 -10.48 2.27
CA TYR A 44 -12.93 -11.62 2.97
C TYR A 44 -13.77 -12.02 4.18
N ASP A 45 -14.16 -11.06 5.03
CA ASP A 45 -14.93 -11.30 6.24
C ASP A 45 -16.35 -11.86 5.96
N LYS A 46 -16.86 -11.73 4.72
CA LYS A 46 -18.12 -12.33 4.27
C LYS A 46 -17.95 -13.71 3.67
N ASP A 47 -16.87 -13.91 2.91
CA ASP A 47 -16.68 -15.08 2.04
C ASP A 47 -15.93 -16.21 2.77
N ILE A 48 -15.18 -15.89 3.81
CA ILE A 48 -14.38 -16.86 4.58
C ILE A 48 -14.89 -16.91 6.03
N VAL A 49 -15.32 -18.10 6.42
CA VAL A 49 -15.74 -18.39 7.79
C VAL A 49 -14.60 -19.13 8.50
N GLY A 50 -14.17 -18.60 9.64
CA GLY A 50 -13.12 -19.16 10.48
C GLY A 50 -11.96 -18.19 10.69
N ASP A 51 -11.19 -18.43 11.74
CA ASP A 51 -9.97 -17.67 12.07
C ASP A 51 -8.83 -18.67 12.26
N PRO A 52 -8.23 -19.17 11.15
CA PRO A 52 -7.14 -20.12 11.24
C PRO A 52 -5.92 -19.48 11.92
N SER A 53 -5.07 -20.31 12.51
CA SER A 53 -3.80 -19.85 13.06
C SER A 53 -2.97 -19.16 11.97
N ILE A 54 -2.30 -18.06 12.32
CA ILE A 54 -1.48 -17.31 11.36
C ILE A 54 -0.26 -18.13 10.98
N ASN A 55 -0.18 -18.54 9.72
CA ASN A 55 0.99 -19.21 9.17
C ASN A 55 1.53 -18.43 7.95
N LEU A 56 2.40 -17.45 8.21
CA LEU A 56 2.99 -16.64 7.16
C LEU A 56 4.02 -17.41 6.30
N SER A 57 4.46 -18.61 6.70
CA SER A 57 5.36 -19.44 5.89
C SER A 57 4.69 -19.96 4.61
N LEU A 58 3.37 -19.83 4.49
CA LEU A 58 2.61 -20.14 3.28
C LEU A 58 2.81 -19.10 2.17
N LEU A 59 3.29 -17.91 2.48
CA LEU A 59 3.62 -16.87 1.51
C LEU A 59 4.96 -17.20 0.85
N LYS A 60 4.94 -17.90 -0.28
CA LYS A 60 6.12 -18.41 -0.99
C LYS A 60 6.33 -17.77 -2.36
N GLU A 61 5.30 -17.14 -2.89
CA GLU A 61 5.36 -16.52 -4.20
C GLU A 61 6.25 -15.27 -4.20
N LYS A 62 6.92 -15.03 -5.33
CA LYS A 62 7.87 -13.91 -5.47
C LYS A 62 7.25 -12.57 -5.13
N ASP A 63 6.00 -12.33 -5.56
CA ASP A 63 5.32 -11.06 -5.34
C ASP A 63 4.91 -10.91 -3.86
N GLU A 64 4.52 -12.00 -3.17
CA GLU A 64 4.23 -12.02 -1.73
C GLU A 64 5.47 -11.68 -0.91
N ILE A 65 6.59 -12.33 -1.21
CA ILE A 65 7.86 -12.11 -0.51
C ILE A 65 8.39 -10.69 -0.77
N SER A 66 8.28 -10.21 -2.01
CA SER A 66 8.72 -8.87 -2.39
C SER A 66 7.92 -7.79 -1.65
N LEU A 67 6.60 -7.94 -1.59
CA LEU A 67 5.74 -7.04 -0.84
C LEU A 67 6.06 -7.09 0.66
N ALA A 68 6.16 -8.29 1.26
CA ALA A 68 6.49 -8.45 2.68
C ALA A 68 7.83 -7.80 3.06
N LYS A 69 8.87 -7.96 2.23
CA LYS A 69 10.17 -7.31 2.43
C LYS A 69 10.04 -5.79 2.40
N LEU A 70 9.35 -5.25 1.38
CA LEU A 70 9.14 -3.83 1.26
C LEU A 70 8.40 -3.25 2.48
N LEU A 71 7.37 -3.95 2.96
CA LEU A 71 6.66 -3.54 4.18
C LEU A 71 7.55 -3.56 5.42
N SER A 72 8.46 -4.53 5.55
CA SER A 72 9.39 -4.62 6.68
C SER A 72 10.42 -3.49 6.73
N GLU A 73 10.65 -2.79 5.62
CA GLU A 73 11.56 -1.65 5.53
C GLU A 73 10.96 -0.34 6.06
N PHE A 74 9.66 -0.30 6.34
CA PHE A 74 9.00 0.95 6.75
C PHE A 74 9.65 1.67 7.94
N PRO A 75 10.03 1.00 9.06
CA PRO A 75 10.70 1.68 10.16
C PRO A 75 12.03 2.32 9.76
N ASN A 76 12.86 1.61 8.97
CA ASN A 76 14.13 2.11 8.47
C ASN A 76 13.93 3.29 7.52
N LYS A 77 12.90 3.22 6.67
CA LYS A 77 12.56 4.31 5.76
C LYS A 77 12.11 5.55 6.52
N MET A 78 11.36 5.39 7.61
CA MET A 78 10.96 6.51 8.46
C MET A 78 12.16 7.17 9.15
N ASP A 79 13.12 6.38 9.64
CA ASP A 79 14.37 6.91 10.21
C ASP A 79 15.17 7.70 9.15
N GLU A 80 15.31 7.15 7.93
CA GLU A 80 15.96 7.83 6.81
C GLU A 80 15.30 9.17 6.47
N VAL A 81 13.97 9.17 6.31
CA VAL A 81 13.18 10.35 5.95
C VAL A 81 13.30 11.43 7.03
N SER A 82 13.23 11.06 8.31
CA SER A 82 13.33 11.99 9.43
C SER A 82 14.70 12.64 9.53
N LYS A 83 15.77 11.89 9.31
CA LYS A 83 17.15 12.41 9.31
C LYS A 83 17.45 13.30 8.11
N ALA A 84 16.93 12.94 6.95
CA ALA A 84 17.12 13.70 5.71
C ALA A 84 16.22 14.95 5.64
N LEU A 85 15.12 15.02 6.41
CA LEU A 85 14.06 16.04 6.30
C LEU A 85 13.49 16.13 4.87
N GLU A 86 13.39 14.97 4.19
CA GLU A 86 12.92 14.87 2.80
C GLU A 86 11.60 14.06 2.71
N PRO A 87 10.44 14.69 2.88
CA PRO A 87 9.13 13.99 2.83
C PRO A 87 8.87 13.26 1.51
N ARG A 88 9.48 13.73 0.41
CA ARG A 88 9.37 13.09 -0.92
C ARG A 88 9.82 11.63 -0.89
N LYS A 89 10.87 11.30 -0.13
CA LYS A 89 11.34 9.91 -0.02
C LYS A 89 10.26 8.98 0.53
N LEU A 90 9.44 9.49 1.46
CA LEU A 90 8.28 8.74 1.95
C LEU A 90 7.23 8.55 0.84
N GLY A 91 6.94 9.60 0.08
CA GLY A 91 6.00 9.51 -1.05
C GLY A 91 6.41 8.44 -2.05
N THR A 92 7.67 8.46 -2.52
CA THR A 92 8.22 7.44 -3.44
C THR A 92 8.12 6.03 -2.85
N TYR A 93 8.48 5.87 -1.57
CA TYR A 93 8.34 4.56 -0.90
C TYR A 93 6.89 4.07 -0.88
N LEU A 94 5.92 4.93 -0.62
CA LEU A 94 4.50 4.55 -0.64
C LEU A 94 4.02 4.17 -2.05
N GLU A 95 4.53 4.84 -3.09
CA GLU A 95 4.26 4.48 -4.49
C GLU A 95 4.80 3.06 -4.80
N ASP A 96 6.01 2.74 -4.33
CA ASP A 96 6.59 1.40 -4.47
C ASP A 96 5.75 0.34 -3.75
N VAL A 97 5.27 0.64 -2.52
CA VAL A 97 4.37 -0.25 -1.76
C VAL A 97 3.06 -0.48 -2.52
N ALA A 98 2.44 0.59 -3.04
CA ALA A 98 1.19 0.48 -3.79
C ALA A 98 1.38 -0.33 -5.08
N SER A 99 2.47 -0.10 -5.81
CA SER A 99 2.83 -0.84 -7.02
C SER A 99 3.03 -2.33 -6.74
N ALA A 100 3.81 -2.66 -5.70
CA ALA A 100 4.04 -4.05 -5.29
C ALA A 100 2.72 -4.73 -4.86
N TYR A 101 1.84 -4.01 -4.15
CA TYR A 101 0.51 -4.52 -3.80
C TYR A 101 -0.36 -4.78 -5.04
N HIS A 102 -0.42 -3.86 -5.98
CA HIS A 102 -1.22 -4.05 -7.20
C HIS A 102 -0.73 -5.24 -8.02
N LYS A 103 0.59 -5.44 -8.10
CA LYS A 103 1.18 -6.60 -8.75
C LYS A 103 0.81 -7.89 -8.04
N PHE A 104 0.97 -7.94 -6.72
CA PHE A 104 0.56 -9.09 -5.91
C PHE A 104 -0.93 -9.40 -6.09
N TYR A 105 -1.79 -8.39 -5.98
CA TYR A 105 -3.24 -8.56 -6.11
C TYR A 105 -3.67 -9.01 -7.51
N GLY A 106 -3.00 -8.54 -8.55
CA GLY A 106 -3.29 -8.91 -9.94
C GLY A 106 -2.91 -10.36 -10.28
N ASN A 107 -1.85 -10.88 -9.64
CA ASN A 107 -1.31 -12.20 -9.94
C ASN A 107 -1.82 -13.31 -9.01
N HIS A 108 -2.41 -12.95 -7.86
CA HIS A 108 -2.76 -13.93 -6.83
C HIS A 108 -4.19 -13.77 -6.33
N LYS A 109 -4.88 -14.90 -6.21
CA LYS A 109 -6.23 -14.95 -5.63
C LYS A 109 -6.13 -14.84 -4.11
N VAL A 110 -6.45 -13.68 -3.55
CA VAL A 110 -6.36 -13.44 -2.09
C VAL A 110 -7.46 -14.18 -1.33
N ILE A 111 -8.67 -14.21 -1.87
CA ILE A 111 -9.83 -14.92 -1.27
C ILE A 111 -10.03 -16.22 -2.02
N ASP A 112 -9.65 -17.33 -1.41
CA ASP A 112 -9.83 -18.68 -1.95
C ASP A 112 -10.46 -19.60 -0.90
N PRO A 113 -11.78 -19.88 -1.00
CA PRO A 113 -12.45 -20.77 -0.06
C PRO A 113 -11.92 -22.22 -0.04
N GLN A 114 -11.19 -22.62 -1.09
CA GLN A 114 -10.55 -23.95 -1.17
C GLN A 114 -9.19 -24.00 -0.44
N ASN A 115 -8.62 -22.82 -0.12
CA ASN A 115 -7.34 -22.71 0.59
C ASN A 115 -7.40 -21.59 1.64
N ILE A 116 -8.12 -21.87 2.73
CA ILE A 116 -8.42 -20.88 3.76
C ILE A 116 -7.15 -20.39 4.48
N GLU A 117 -6.20 -21.29 4.77
CA GLU A 117 -4.95 -20.93 5.47
C GLU A 117 -4.11 -19.95 4.63
N LEU A 118 -3.94 -20.22 3.34
CA LEU A 118 -3.22 -19.31 2.43
C LEU A 118 -3.98 -17.99 2.26
N SER A 119 -5.31 -18.04 2.13
CA SER A 119 -6.14 -16.83 2.06
C SER A 119 -5.99 -15.98 3.31
N PHE A 120 -5.88 -16.60 4.48
CA PHE A 120 -5.67 -15.89 5.74
C PHE A 120 -4.27 -15.25 5.80
N ALA A 121 -3.22 -15.96 5.39
CA ALA A 121 -1.87 -15.40 5.28
C ALA A 121 -1.83 -14.20 4.33
N ARG A 122 -2.48 -14.29 3.16
CA ARG A 122 -2.61 -13.20 2.18
C ARG A 122 -3.43 -12.03 2.71
N LYS A 123 -4.51 -12.30 3.47
CA LYS A 123 -5.26 -11.26 4.19
C LYS A 123 -4.35 -10.46 5.12
N LYS A 124 -3.51 -11.14 5.92
CA LYS A 124 -2.56 -10.48 6.82
C LYS A 124 -1.55 -9.59 6.08
N LEU A 125 -1.09 -10.02 4.92
CA LEU A 125 -0.23 -9.20 4.06
C LEU A 125 -0.97 -7.95 3.56
N CYS A 126 -2.24 -8.06 3.18
CA CYS A 126 -3.08 -6.92 2.80
C CYS A 126 -3.34 -5.97 3.98
N GLU A 127 -3.63 -6.50 5.18
CA GLU A 127 -3.82 -5.70 6.40
C GLU A 127 -2.55 -4.88 6.73
N ALA A 128 -1.38 -5.51 6.69
CA ALA A 128 -0.10 -4.84 6.89
C ALA A 128 0.15 -3.74 5.84
N THR A 129 -0.16 -4.02 4.57
CA THR A 129 -0.05 -3.02 3.48
C THR A 129 -0.95 -1.82 3.77
N LYS A 130 -2.21 -2.05 4.17
CA LYS A 130 -3.16 -0.98 4.52
C LYS A 130 -2.64 -0.11 5.66
N ILE A 131 -2.09 -0.71 6.71
CA ILE A 131 -1.53 0.00 7.86
C ILE A 131 -0.41 0.94 7.41
N ILE A 132 0.50 0.46 6.59
CA ILE A 132 1.64 1.25 6.11
C ILE A 132 1.20 2.40 5.20
N LEU A 133 0.31 2.13 4.24
CA LEU A 133 -0.24 3.18 3.37
C LEU A 133 -0.95 4.25 4.21
N LYS A 134 -1.81 3.85 5.15
CA LYS A 134 -2.55 4.77 6.01
C LYS A 134 -1.61 5.62 6.89
N ASN A 135 -0.62 5.00 7.52
CA ASN A 135 0.33 5.70 8.37
C ASN A 135 1.20 6.67 7.54
N GLY A 136 1.73 6.21 6.41
CA GLY A 136 2.56 7.04 5.54
C GLY A 136 1.79 8.23 4.96
N LEU A 137 0.56 8.02 4.49
CA LEU A 137 -0.30 9.10 4.01
C LEU A 137 -0.62 10.09 5.14
N SER A 138 -0.93 9.61 6.35
CA SER A 138 -1.20 10.46 7.51
C SER A 138 0.00 11.35 7.87
N ILE A 139 1.22 10.82 7.82
CA ILE A 139 2.46 11.59 8.06
C ILE A 139 2.62 12.70 7.00
N LEU A 140 2.22 12.44 5.76
CA LEU A 140 2.23 13.42 4.68
C LEU A 140 1.03 14.40 4.72
N GLY A 141 0.15 14.30 5.73
CA GLY A 141 -1.06 15.12 5.85
C GLY A 141 -2.14 14.78 4.81
N ILE A 142 -2.10 13.56 4.26
CA ILE A 142 -3.02 13.09 3.22
C ILE A 142 -4.00 12.08 3.83
N THR A 143 -5.28 12.21 3.50
CA THR A 143 -6.31 11.25 3.94
C THR A 143 -6.17 9.92 3.22
N ALA A 144 -6.50 8.81 3.90
CA ALA A 144 -6.55 7.47 3.34
C ALA A 144 -8.01 6.95 3.35
N PRO A 145 -8.85 7.29 2.35
CA PRO A 145 -10.26 6.91 2.34
C PRO A 145 -10.41 5.40 2.17
N ASP A 146 -11.43 4.84 2.84
CA ASP A 146 -11.79 3.43 2.70
C ASP A 146 -12.72 3.16 1.49
N LYS A 147 -13.12 4.22 0.78
CA LYS A 147 -14.00 4.19 -0.39
C LYS A 147 -13.59 5.31 -1.35
N MET A 148 -13.49 4.97 -2.58
CA MET A 148 -13.36 5.89 -3.71
C MET A 148 -14.30 5.45 -4.83
#